data_8770409fde6d1b619aed2218d3b36011
#
_entry.id   8770409fde6d1b619aed2218d3b36011
#
_cell.length_a   1.000
_cell.length_b   1.000
_cell.length_c   1.000
_cell.angle_alpha   90.00
_cell.angle_beta   90.00
_cell.angle_gamma   90.00
#
_symmetry.space_group_name_H-M   'P 1'
#
loop_
_entity.id
_entity.type
_entity.pdbx_description
1 polymer ?
#
loop_
_entity_poly.entity_id
_entity_poly.type
_entity_poly.pdbx_seq_one_letter_code
_entity_poly.pdbx_strand_id
1 'polypeptide(L)'
;MCRLVGVVASEVTEFGLVLKEAPRSLARLSREHRDGWGIAAHGHPDTIPPPSERSPHDGVWRVHKGTDPAGECNRFLEIASRSAGTVLIAHVRQKTVGPTSIANTHPFIQSGWAFAHNGTLVDHASLRARTSAERLAQIRGDTDSEVLFAFLLTRLDEAGATRVGSCTNAREQATRAIATATQDLRSQKAGAFNFLLSDGSSCFVHRFGRSLFLLERTPHGPPRMRDGVDPASTGPWTPRRHAVLVASERLTEEPWSELPEGTLLRIDRGPSPKIVWPDAPERVAS
;
A
#
# COMPACT_ATOMS: atom_id res chain seq x y z
N MET A 1 -0.57 -12.80 12.39
CA MET A 1 -0.32 -12.45 10.97
C MET A 1 -0.34 -10.93 10.85
N CYS A 2 0.51 -10.35 9.98
CA CYS A 2 0.58 -8.90 9.77
C CYS A 2 -0.75 -8.28 9.32
N ARG A 3 -0.89 -6.97 9.45
CA ARG A 3 -2.02 -6.20 8.88
C ARG A 3 -1.49 -5.06 8.04
N LEU A 4 -2.09 -4.87 6.89
CA LEU A 4 -1.76 -3.78 5.98
C LEU A 4 -3.02 -2.97 5.63
N VAL A 5 -2.80 -1.69 5.34
CA VAL A 5 -3.81 -0.74 4.87
C VAL A 5 -3.20 0.12 3.78
N GLY A 6 -3.96 0.30 2.69
CA GLY A 6 -3.70 1.25 1.62
C GLY A 6 -4.86 2.22 1.45
N VAL A 7 -4.56 3.45 1.10
CA VAL A 7 -5.55 4.46 0.69
C VAL A 7 -5.03 5.16 -0.56
N VAL A 8 -5.88 5.31 -1.55
CA VAL A 8 -5.65 6.18 -2.72
C VAL A 8 -6.81 7.16 -2.80
N ALA A 9 -6.53 8.45 -2.73
CA ALA A 9 -7.53 9.51 -2.67
C ALA A 9 -7.34 10.55 -3.79
N SER A 10 -8.46 11.16 -4.24
CA SER A 10 -8.47 12.23 -5.26
C SER A 10 -7.74 13.49 -4.79
N GLU A 11 -7.75 13.75 -3.51
CA GLU A 11 -7.18 14.94 -2.87
C GLU A 11 -6.54 14.59 -1.53
N VAL A 12 -5.75 15.51 -0.97
CA VAL A 12 -5.09 15.32 0.32
C VAL A 12 -6.14 14.98 1.39
N THR A 13 -5.92 13.88 2.06
CA THR A 13 -6.84 13.29 3.03
C THR A 13 -6.09 12.94 4.30
N GLU A 14 -6.69 13.23 5.46
CA GLU A 14 -6.19 12.77 6.74
C GLU A 14 -6.40 11.26 6.91
N PHE A 15 -5.38 10.57 7.41
CA PHE A 15 -5.37 9.12 7.55
C PHE A 15 -5.68 8.65 8.99
N GLY A 16 -5.98 9.57 9.90
CA GLY A 16 -6.29 9.28 11.30
C GLY A 16 -7.33 8.20 11.51
N LEU A 17 -8.39 8.21 10.67
CA LEU A 17 -9.45 7.20 10.72
C LEU A 17 -8.89 5.77 10.61
N VAL A 18 -8.17 5.45 9.54
CA VAL A 18 -7.68 4.09 9.29
C VAL A 18 -6.51 3.72 10.20
N LEU A 19 -5.73 4.71 10.67
CA LEU A 19 -4.56 4.48 11.48
C LEU A 19 -4.89 4.28 12.96
N LYS A 20 -5.84 5.06 13.55
CA LYS A 20 -6.10 5.02 14.99
C LYS A 20 -7.57 5.05 15.43
N GLU A 21 -8.50 5.64 14.65
CA GLU A 21 -9.85 5.94 15.14
C GLU A 21 -10.85 4.82 14.87
N ALA A 22 -10.82 4.21 13.67
CA ALA A 22 -11.76 3.17 13.28
C ALA A 22 -11.82 2.01 14.31
N PRO A 23 -12.96 1.31 14.42
CA PRO A 23 -13.13 0.17 15.33
C PRO A 23 -12.05 -0.90 15.17
N ARG A 24 -11.54 -1.10 13.95
CA ARG A 24 -10.44 -2.02 13.63
C ARG A 24 -9.26 -1.29 12.97
N SER A 25 -8.92 -0.10 13.47
CA SER A 25 -7.76 0.66 13.01
C SER A 25 -6.44 -0.08 13.25
N LEU A 26 -5.37 0.31 12.54
CA LEU A 26 -4.05 -0.32 12.74
C LEU A 26 -3.57 -0.23 14.20
N ALA A 27 -3.84 0.87 14.90
CA ALA A 27 -3.51 0.99 16.33
C ALA A 27 -4.19 -0.11 17.15
N ARG A 28 -5.47 -0.39 16.89
CA ARG A 28 -6.22 -1.41 17.64
C ARG A 28 -5.78 -2.83 17.25
N LEU A 29 -5.55 -3.08 15.97
CA LEU A 29 -5.04 -4.37 15.46
C LEU A 29 -3.63 -4.67 15.94
N SER A 30 -2.83 -3.65 16.28
CA SER A 30 -1.47 -3.85 16.80
C SER A 30 -1.42 -4.52 18.19
N ARG A 31 -2.54 -4.62 18.90
CA ARG A 31 -2.60 -5.39 20.16
C ARG A 31 -2.25 -6.87 19.95
N GLU A 32 -2.58 -7.41 18.78
CA GLU A 32 -2.23 -8.77 18.35
C GLU A 32 -0.96 -8.83 17.49
N HIS A 33 -0.51 -7.67 16.94
CA HIS A 33 0.60 -7.54 15.97
C HIS A 33 1.67 -6.59 16.52
N ARG A 34 2.47 -7.10 17.45
CA ARG A 34 3.30 -6.29 18.37
C ARG A 34 4.72 -6.01 17.91
N ASP A 35 5.15 -6.52 16.73
CA ASP A 35 6.56 -6.52 16.31
C ASP A 35 6.97 -5.32 15.45
N GLY A 36 6.19 -4.24 15.51
CA GLY A 36 6.49 -2.97 14.85
C GLY A 36 5.38 -2.46 13.92
N TRP A 37 5.57 -1.23 13.48
CA TRP A 37 4.63 -0.50 12.63
C TRP A 37 5.38 0.39 11.63
N GLY A 38 4.71 0.71 10.54
CA GLY A 38 5.18 1.75 9.63
C GLY A 38 4.08 2.37 8.81
N ILE A 39 4.32 3.62 8.47
CA ILE A 39 3.44 4.50 7.70
C ILE A 39 4.28 5.11 6.59
N ALA A 40 3.83 5.00 5.35
CA ALA A 40 4.34 5.74 4.21
C ALA A 40 3.19 6.55 3.60
N ALA A 41 3.30 7.87 3.59
CA ALA A 41 2.34 8.80 3.01
C ALA A 41 2.96 9.57 1.85
N HIS A 42 2.21 9.76 0.77
CA HIS A 42 2.62 10.46 -0.44
C HIS A 42 1.66 11.61 -0.76
N GLY A 43 2.20 12.70 -1.37
CA GLY A 43 1.37 13.79 -1.90
C GLY A 43 0.84 14.77 -0.86
N HIS A 44 1.48 14.90 0.30
CA HIS A 44 1.21 15.99 1.25
C HIS A 44 1.86 17.29 0.76
N PRO A 45 1.21 18.47 0.88
CA PRO A 45 1.79 19.74 0.43
C PRO A 45 3.18 20.04 1.00
N ASP A 46 3.40 19.72 2.29
CA ASP A 46 4.70 19.92 2.97
C ASP A 46 5.80 18.96 2.53
N THR A 47 5.44 17.92 1.74
CA THR A 47 6.41 16.96 1.18
C THR A 47 6.79 17.27 -0.25
N ILE A 48 6.14 18.23 -0.88
CA ILE A 48 6.47 18.67 -2.23
C ILE A 48 7.56 19.74 -2.12
N PRO A 49 8.84 19.44 -2.44
CA PRO A 49 9.87 20.45 -2.46
C PRO A 49 9.52 21.56 -3.45
N PRO A 50 10.02 22.78 -3.23
CA PRO A 50 9.81 23.88 -4.19
C PRO A 50 10.27 23.42 -5.59
N PRO A 51 9.70 24.00 -6.67
CA PRO A 51 9.99 23.57 -8.04
C PRO A 51 11.47 23.51 -8.39
N SER A 52 12.30 24.37 -7.77
CA SER A 52 13.75 24.44 -7.94
C SER A 52 14.51 23.24 -7.30
N GLU A 53 13.90 22.51 -6.37
CA GLU A 53 14.51 21.42 -5.62
C GLU A 53 13.91 20.04 -5.98
N ARG A 54 12.94 20.02 -6.90
CA ARG A 54 12.32 18.79 -7.34
C ARG A 54 13.29 17.95 -8.15
N SER A 55 13.85 16.92 -7.54
CA SER A 55 14.50 15.86 -8.31
C SER A 55 13.42 15.10 -9.09
N PRO A 56 13.67 14.74 -10.37
CA PRO A 56 12.79 13.86 -11.13
C PRO A 56 12.62 12.49 -10.45
N HIS A 57 13.39 12.22 -9.38
CA HIS A 57 13.51 10.93 -8.69
C HIS A 57 12.78 10.88 -7.35
N ASP A 58 12.35 12.02 -6.81
CA ASP A 58 11.72 12.12 -5.52
C ASP A 58 10.19 12.13 -5.65
N GLY A 59 9.62 10.97 -5.83
CA GLY A 59 8.29 10.72 -5.29
C GLY A 59 8.46 10.76 -3.78
N VAL A 60 8.17 11.89 -3.13
CA VAL A 60 8.52 12.09 -1.73
C VAL A 60 7.55 11.32 -0.85
N TRP A 61 7.92 10.10 -0.49
CA TRP A 61 7.27 9.35 0.55
C TRP A 61 7.73 9.87 1.93
N ARG A 62 6.80 10.34 2.72
CA ARG A 62 7.05 10.59 4.15
C ARG A 62 6.89 9.26 4.89
N VAL A 63 7.99 8.74 5.43
CA VAL A 63 8.04 7.40 6.03
C VAL A 63 8.36 7.50 7.52
N HIS A 64 7.54 6.83 8.31
CA HIS A 64 7.73 6.68 9.76
C HIS A 64 7.62 5.20 10.12
N LYS A 65 8.51 4.72 10.96
CA LYS A 65 8.55 3.33 11.43
C LYS A 65 8.89 3.27 12.92
N GLY A 66 8.42 2.22 13.58
CA GLY A 66 8.77 1.89 14.95
C GLY A 66 8.74 0.39 15.15
N THR A 67 9.40 -0.08 16.21
CA THR A 67 9.47 -1.51 16.60
C THR A 67 8.53 -1.85 17.73
N ASP A 68 7.96 -0.85 18.39
CA ASP A 68 6.98 -1.02 19.46
C ASP A 68 5.59 -1.34 18.90
N PRO A 69 4.66 -1.86 19.71
CA PRO A 69 3.25 -1.99 19.32
C PRO A 69 2.64 -0.62 19.00
N ALA A 70 2.03 -0.46 17.80
CA ALA A 70 1.52 0.83 17.34
C ALA A 70 0.51 1.48 18.32
N GLY A 71 -0.42 0.71 18.89
CA GLY A 71 -1.45 1.21 19.79
C GLY A 71 -0.94 1.66 21.16
N GLU A 72 0.28 1.27 21.54
CA GLU A 72 0.94 1.62 22.81
C GLU A 72 2.05 2.66 22.60
N CYS A 73 2.36 3.02 21.34
CA CYS A 73 3.45 3.91 20.95
C CYS A 73 2.93 5.35 20.79
N ASN A 74 3.27 6.26 21.72
CA ASN A 74 2.88 7.67 21.64
C ASN A 74 3.31 8.32 20.33
N ARG A 75 4.51 7.97 19.82
CA ARG A 75 5.01 8.46 18.53
C ARG A 75 4.12 8.02 17.37
N PHE A 76 3.65 6.75 17.36
CA PHE A 76 2.70 6.31 16.34
C PHE A 76 1.40 7.10 16.42
N LEU A 77 0.82 7.25 17.61
CA LEU A 77 -0.46 7.95 17.82
C LEU A 77 -0.39 9.42 17.40
N GLU A 78 0.73 10.09 17.67
CA GLU A 78 0.98 11.46 17.22
C GLU A 78 1.08 11.55 15.70
N ILE A 79 1.90 10.69 15.07
CA ILE A 79 2.06 10.64 13.61
C ILE A 79 0.74 10.31 12.95
N ALA A 80 0.01 9.31 13.44
CA ALA A 80 -1.30 8.91 12.91
C ALA A 80 -2.32 10.06 12.91
N SER A 81 -2.25 10.95 13.89
CA SER A 81 -3.13 12.12 14.00
C SER A 81 -2.84 13.22 12.97
N ARG A 82 -1.61 13.28 12.46
CA ARG A 82 -1.12 14.32 11.54
C ARG A 82 -0.86 13.79 10.14
N SER A 83 -0.91 12.45 9.96
CA SER A 83 -0.65 11.83 8.67
C SER A 83 -1.74 12.19 7.68
N ALA A 84 -1.33 12.81 6.59
CA ALA A 84 -2.20 13.16 5.47
C ALA A 84 -1.45 12.98 4.14
N GLY A 85 -2.21 12.88 3.05
CA GLY A 85 -1.67 12.72 1.71
C GLY A 85 -2.72 12.24 0.73
N THR A 86 -2.29 11.94 -0.48
CA THR A 86 -3.15 11.35 -1.52
C THR A 86 -3.00 9.83 -1.63
N VAL A 87 -1.86 9.28 -1.15
CA VAL A 87 -1.65 7.83 -1.06
C VAL A 87 -1.07 7.49 0.32
N LEU A 88 -1.60 6.43 0.92
CA LEU A 88 -1.12 5.82 2.15
C LEU A 88 -0.78 4.35 1.88
N ILE A 89 0.35 3.89 2.40
CA ILE A 89 0.62 2.47 2.67
C ILE A 89 1.06 2.37 4.13
N ALA A 90 0.33 1.60 4.93
CA ALA A 90 0.64 1.41 6.34
C ALA A 90 0.53 -0.07 6.74
N HIS A 91 1.32 -0.45 7.75
CA HIS A 91 1.47 -1.83 8.13
C HIS A 91 1.74 -1.96 9.64
N VAL A 92 1.17 -2.99 10.29
CA VAL A 92 1.58 -3.47 11.60
C VAL A 92 2.08 -4.90 11.48
N ARG A 93 3.25 -5.13 12.06
CA ARG A 93 4.02 -6.36 11.89
C ARG A 93 3.70 -7.37 12.98
N GLN A 94 3.52 -8.62 12.55
CA GLN A 94 3.70 -9.80 13.38
C GLN A 94 4.84 -10.60 12.76
N LYS A 95 5.91 -10.77 13.49
CA LYS A 95 7.15 -11.38 13.02
C LYS A 95 6.94 -12.85 12.66
N THR A 96 7.34 -13.20 11.45
CA THR A 96 7.47 -14.58 10.98
C THR A 96 8.90 -14.88 10.53
N VAL A 97 9.58 -13.89 9.93
CA VAL A 97 10.94 -13.97 9.40
C VAL A 97 11.73 -12.74 9.86
N GLY A 98 13.00 -12.94 10.19
CA GLY A 98 13.95 -11.92 10.62
C GLY A 98 13.68 -11.32 12.02
N PRO A 99 14.66 -10.66 12.64
CA PRO A 99 14.52 -10.03 13.95
C PRO A 99 13.57 -8.80 13.90
N THR A 100 13.09 -8.37 15.07
CA THR A 100 12.36 -7.11 15.21
C THR A 100 13.38 -5.97 15.05
N SER A 101 13.29 -5.24 13.93
CA SER A 101 14.15 -4.11 13.60
C SER A 101 13.44 -3.16 12.62
N ILE A 102 13.89 -1.92 12.56
CA ILE A 102 13.39 -0.92 11.59
C ILE A 102 13.63 -1.37 10.16
N ALA A 103 14.76 -2.01 9.86
CA ALA A 103 15.09 -2.54 8.54
C ALA A 103 14.09 -3.60 8.08
N ASN A 104 13.59 -4.43 8.99
CA ASN A 104 12.60 -5.49 8.74
C ASN A 104 11.14 -5.04 8.85
N THR A 105 10.89 -3.75 9.05
CA THR A 105 9.55 -3.19 9.22
C THR A 105 9.07 -2.53 7.93
N HIS A 106 7.87 -2.94 7.47
CA HIS A 106 7.19 -2.30 6.31
C HIS A 106 6.70 -0.88 6.65
N PRO A 107 6.39 -0.04 5.65
CA PRO A 107 6.65 -0.22 4.22
C PRO A 107 8.14 -0.10 3.86
N PHE A 108 8.60 -0.85 2.85
CA PHE A 108 9.91 -0.67 2.24
C PHE A 108 9.84 0.40 1.15
N ILE A 109 10.94 1.14 0.97
CA ILE A 109 11.05 2.17 -0.07
C ILE A 109 12.30 1.92 -0.88
N GLN A 110 12.15 1.85 -2.21
CA GLN A 110 13.25 1.79 -3.17
C GLN A 110 12.86 2.56 -4.44
N SER A 111 13.74 3.43 -4.93
CA SER A 111 13.61 4.15 -6.20
C SER A 111 12.23 4.84 -6.39
N GLY A 112 11.69 5.43 -5.32
CA GLY A 112 10.37 6.10 -5.34
C GLY A 112 9.17 5.18 -5.20
N TRP A 113 9.36 3.86 -5.14
CA TRP A 113 8.31 2.89 -4.86
C TRP A 113 8.19 2.60 -3.37
N ALA A 114 6.95 2.48 -2.90
CA ALA A 114 6.62 1.99 -1.56
C ALA A 114 5.96 0.61 -1.65
N PHE A 115 6.34 -0.28 -0.73
CA PHE A 115 5.86 -1.66 -0.72
C PHE A 115 5.53 -2.15 0.68
N ALA A 116 4.38 -2.82 0.82
CA ALA A 116 4.03 -3.58 2.01
C ALA A 116 3.46 -4.95 1.63
N HIS A 117 3.86 -5.97 2.38
CA HIS A 117 3.50 -7.37 2.15
C HIS A 117 2.90 -7.99 3.41
N ASN A 118 1.85 -8.77 3.23
CA ASN A 118 1.27 -9.65 4.25
C ASN A 118 1.24 -11.09 3.73
N GLY A 119 2.15 -11.88 4.20
CA GLY A 119 2.32 -13.25 3.79
C GLY A 119 3.66 -13.84 4.25
N THR A 120 4.03 -14.95 3.66
CA THR A 120 5.34 -15.59 3.85
C THR A 120 5.68 -16.38 2.59
N LEU A 121 6.85 -16.13 2.01
CA LEU A 121 7.36 -16.88 0.87
C LEU A 121 8.12 -18.11 1.35
N VAL A 122 7.84 -19.23 0.71
CA VAL A 122 8.44 -20.54 1.06
C VAL A 122 9.88 -20.64 0.57
N ASP A 123 10.14 -20.17 -0.66
CA ASP A 123 11.46 -20.23 -1.30
C ASP A 123 11.91 -18.84 -1.78
N HIS A 124 12.35 -18.01 -0.85
CA HIS A 124 12.91 -16.71 -1.17
C HIS A 124 14.35 -16.79 -1.73
N ALA A 125 15.04 -17.92 -1.60
CA ALA A 125 16.37 -18.11 -2.17
C ALA A 125 16.30 -18.20 -3.70
N SER A 126 15.36 -18.97 -4.24
CA SER A 126 15.07 -19.03 -5.68
C SER A 126 14.67 -17.66 -6.22
N LEU A 127 13.88 -16.90 -5.44
CA LEU A 127 13.49 -15.54 -5.82
C LEU A 127 14.68 -14.59 -5.89
N ARG A 128 15.62 -14.68 -4.93
CA ARG A 128 16.88 -13.92 -4.97
C ARG A 128 17.70 -14.20 -6.23
N ALA A 129 17.79 -15.46 -6.65
CA ALA A 129 18.54 -15.86 -7.85
C ALA A 129 17.97 -15.24 -9.13
N ARG A 130 16.70 -14.84 -9.11
CA ARG A 130 15.95 -14.22 -10.23
C ARG A 130 15.83 -12.70 -10.11
N THR A 131 16.46 -12.12 -9.11
CA THR A 131 16.46 -10.67 -8.85
C THR A 131 17.77 -10.07 -9.30
N SER A 132 17.74 -8.89 -9.92
CA SER A 132 18.96 -8.23 -10.40
C SER A 132 19.93 -7.90 -9.24
N ALA A 133 21.22 -7.93 -9.52
CA ALA A 133 22.24 -7.59 -8.54
C ALA A 133 22.07 -6.16 -8.00
N GLU A 134 21.65 -5.23 -8.85
CA GLU A 134 21.39 -3.84 -8.47
C GLU A 134 20.26 -3.76 -7.43
N ARG A 135 19.14 -4.47 -7.63
CA ARG A 135 18.02 -4.48 -6.70
C ARG A 135 18.34 -5.23 -5.41
N LEU A 136 19.10 -6.32 -5.50
CA LEU A 136 19.57 -7.04 -4.32
C LEU A 136 20.48 -6.18 -3.43
N ALA A 137 21.34 -5.35 -4.03
CA ALA A 137 22.23 -4.45 -3.28
C ALA A 137 21.48 -3.36 -2.48
N GLN A 138 20.21 -3.11 -2.80
CA GLN A 138 19.37 -2.15 -2.09
C GLN A 138 18.63 -2.76 -0.89
N ILE A 139 18.64 -4.07 -0.72
CA ILE A 139 18.04 -4.78 0.42
C ILE A 139 18.81 -4.42 1.69
N ARG A 140 18.11 -4.05 2.76
CA ARG A 140 18.67 -3.61 4.03
C ARG A 140 18.36 -4.54 5.19
N GLY A 141 17.31 -5.31 5.08
CA GLY A 141 16.83 -6.25 6.10
C GLY A 141 17.01 -7.71 5.68
N ASP A 142 16.39 -8.59 6.45
CA ASP A 142 16.52 -10.04 6.33
C ASP A 142 15.19 -10.72 5.97
N THR A 143 14.19 -9.96 5.48
CA THR A 143 12.86 -10.50 5.24
C THR A 143 12.69 -11.00 3.81
N ASP A 144 11.89 -12.06 3.64
CA ASP A 144 11.38 -12.53 2.37
C ASP A 144 10.59 -11.45 1.62
N SER A 145 9.94 -10.57 2.37
CA SER A 145 9.17 -9.44 1.85
C SER A 145 10.02 -8.44 1.08
N GLU A 146 11.23 -8.13 1.57
CA GLU A 146 12.12 -7.20 0.89
C GLU A 146 12.73 -7.84 -0.37
N VAL A 147 12.95 -9.16 -0.36
CA VAL A 147 13.34 -9.91 -1.56
C VAL A 147 12.22 -9.89 -2.60
N LEU A 148 10.95 -10.09 -2.19
CA LEU A 148 9.79 -9.98 -3.08
C LEU A 148 9.72 -8.59 -3.71
N PHE A 149 9.91 -7.55 -2.92
CA PHE A 149 9.92 -6.18 -3.43
C PHE A 149 11.02 -5.96 -4.47
N ALA A 150 12.26 -6.35 -4.17
CA ALA A 150 13.40 -6.27 -5.09
C ALA A 150 13.15 -7.05 -6.39
N PHE A 151 12.52 -8.23 -6.31
CA PHE A 151 12.12 -9.02 -7.47
C PHE A 151 11.09 -8.30 -8.33
N LEU A 152 10.01 -7.76 -7.73
CA LEU A 152 8.99 -7.01 -8.48
C LEU A 152 9.59 -5.79 -9.18
N LEU A 153 10.49 -5.06 -8.50
CA LEU A 153 11.19 -3.94 -9.12
C LEU A 153 12.09 -4.39 -10.27
N THR A 154 12.76 -5.54 -10.17
CA THR A 154 13.52 -6.12 -11.28
C THR A 154 12.62 -6.36 -12.50
N ARG A 155 11.42 -6.91 -12.31
CA ARG A 155 10.46 -7.12 -13.42
C ARG A 155 9.99 -5.81 -14.03
N LEU A 156 9.80 -4.77 -13.22
CA LEU A 156 9.48 -3.43 -13.71
C LEU A 156 10.63 -2.81 -14.51
N ASP A 157 11.86 -2.96 -14.05
CA ASP A 157 13.05 -2.47 -14.76
C ASP A 157 13.20 -3.13 -16.12
N GLU A 158 13.07 -4.46 -16.19
CA GLU A 158 13.13 -5.23 -17.43
C GLU A 158 12.03 -4.86 -18.43
N ALA A 159 10.86 -4.44 -17.93
CA ALA A 159 9.75 -3.97 -18.76
C ALA A 159 9.89 -2.49 -19.16
N GLY A 160 10.95 -1.79 -18.74
CA GLY A 160 11.09 -0.34 -18.97
C GLY A 160 10.07 0.51 -18.20
N ALA A 161 9.49 -0.05 -17.13
CA ALA A 161 8.43 0.57 -16.35
C ALA A 161 8.89 0.96 -14.92
N THR A 162 10.15 1.28 -14.76
CA THR A 162 10.76 1.72 -13.47
C THR A 162 10.05 2.92 -12.86
N ARG A 163 9.42 3.74 -13.70
CA ARG A 163 8.60 4.89 -13.33
C ARG A 163 7.31 4.90 -14.12
N VAL A 164 6.23 4.77 -13.43
CA VAL A 164 4.90 4.70 -14.04
C VAL A 164 4.32 6.10 -14.20
N GLY A 165 4.28 6.88 -13.14
CA GLY A 165 3.76 8.24 -13.14
C GLY A 165 2.35 8.30 -13.75
N SER A 166 2.09 9.35 -14.54
CA SER A 166 0.80 9.55 -15.25
C SER A 166 0.78 8.97 -16.67
N CYS A 167 1.89 8.41 -17.16
CA CYS A 167 1.98 7.86 -18.52
C CYS A 167 1.17 6.55 -18.65
N THR A 168 0.15 6.55 -19.50
CA THR A 168 -0.72 5.39 -19.69
C THR A 168 0.06 4.16 -20.17
N ASN A 169 0.96 4.32 -21.14
CA ASN A 169 1.76 3.20 -21.66
C ASN A 169 2.66 2.58 -20.57
N ALA A 170 3.31 3.42 -19.73
CA ALA A 170 4.13 2.93 -18.63
C ALA A 170 3.28 2.19 -17.58
N ARG A 171 2.05 2.66 -17.31
CA ARG A 171 1.10 1.96 -16.42
C ARG A 171 0.73 0.58 -16.96
N GLU A 172 0.45 0.47 -18.26
CA GLU A 172 0.11 -0.81 -18.89
C GLU A 172 1.31 -1.77 -18.91
N GLN A 173 2.51 -1.27 -19.19
CA GLN A 173 3.74 -2.07 -19.11
C GLN A 173 3.98 -2.59 -17.70
N ALA A 174 3.89 -1.72 -16.68
CA ALA A 174 4.01 -2.10 -15.27
C ALA A 174 2.95 -3.15 -14.88
N THR A 175 1.70 -2.94 -15.33
CA THR A 175 0.61 -3.87 -15.04
C THR A 175 0.90 -5.25 -15.59
N ARG A 176 1.33 -5.35 -16.86
CA ARG A 176 1.70 -6.63 -17.47
C ARG A 176 2.89 -7.30 -16.76
N ALA A 177 3.93 -6.53 -16.44
CA ALA A 177 5.11 -7.05 -15.73
C ALA A 177 4.74 -7.63 -14.36
N ILE A 178 3.93 -6.93 -13.57
CA ILE A 178 3.48 -7.39 -12.24
C ILE A 178 2.52 -8.57 -12.38
N ALA A 179 1.60 -8.57 -13.36
CA ALA A 179 0.69 -9.67 -13.61
C ALA A 179 1.45 -10.96 -13.95
N THR A 180 2.42 -10.89 -14.87
CA THR A 180 3.28 -12.03 -15.22
C THR A 180 4.07 -12.52 -14.01
N ALA A 181 4.67 -11.61 -13.24
CA ALA A 181 5.45 -11.96 -12.05
C ALA A 181 4.59 -12.66 -11.00
N THR A 182 3.39 -12.14 -10.72
CA THR A 182 2.48 -12.74 -9.72
C THR A 182 1.90 -14.06 -10.18
N GLN A 183 1.58 -14.21 -11.46
CA GLN A 183 1.13 -15.48 -12.05
C GLN A 183 2.21 -16.56 -11.93
N ASP A 184 3.44 -16.22 -12.24
CA ASP A 184 4.60 -17.10 -12.12
C ASP A 184 4.82 -17.56 -10.66
N LEU A 185 4.82 -16.62 -9.71
CA LEU A 185 4.93 -16.96 -8.29
C LEU A 185 3.80 -17.87 -7.79
N ARG A 186 2.57 -17.66 -8.27
CA ARG A 186 1.45 -18.55 -7.94
C ARG A 186 1.64 -19.94 -8.51
N SER A 187 2.08 -20.06 -9.78
CA SER A 187 2.32 -21.35 -10.44
C SER A 187 3.40 -22.17 -9.72
N GLN A 188 4.40 -21.48 -9.18
CA GLN A 188 5.50 -22.09 -8.41
C GLN A 188 5.12 -22.35 -6.94
N LYS A 189 3.89 -22.04 -6.52
CA LYS A 189 3.44 -22.19 -5.13
C LYS A 189 4.35 -21.46 -4.13
N ALA A 190 4.77 -20.26 -4.47
CA ALA A 190 5.75 -19.47 -3.72
C ALA A 190 5.32 -19.12 -2.29
N GLY A 191 4.09 -19.40 -1.89
CA GLY A 191 3.54 -19.09 -0.58
C GLY A 191 2.40 -18.06 -0.62
N ALA A 192 2.11 -17.44 0.52
CA ALA A 192 1.10 -16.39 0.61
C ALA A 192 1.78 -15.02 0.40
N PHE A 193 1.22 -14.17 -0.48
CA PHE A 193 1.81 -12.86 -0.80
C PHE A 193 0.78 -11.80 -1.21
N ASN A 194 -0.01 -11.36 -0.26
CA ASN A 194 -0.79 -10.14 -0.43
C ASN A 194 0.16 -8.93 -0.37
N PHE A 195 0.06 -8.00 -1.31
CA PHE A 195 0.88 -6.81 -1.26
C PHE A 195 0.18 -5.55 -1.77
N LEU A 196 0.74 -4.42 -1.35
CA LEU A 196 0.52 -3.10 -1.92
C LEU A 196 1.87 -2.60 -2.44
N LEU A 197 1.90 -2.15 -3.69
CA LEU A 197 3.07 -1.58 -4.35
C LEU A 197 2.65 -0.28 -5.04
N SER A 198 3.29 0.85 -4.71
CA SER A 198 2.89 2.14 -5.29
C SER A 198 4.07 3.06 -5.54
N ASP A 199 4.01 3.82 -6.64
CA ASP A 199 4.90 4.94 -6.97
C ASP A 199 4.29 6.32 -6.60
N GLY A 200 3.16 6.32 -5.88
CA GLY A 200 2.40 7.53 -5.54
C GLY A 200 1.42 8.01 -6.62
N SER A 201 1.50 7.47 -7.83
CA SER A 201 0.58 7.76 -8.94
C SER A 201 -0.37 6.61 -9.22
N SER A 202 0.12 5.39 -9.07
CA SER A 202 -0.64 4.15 -9.18
C SER A 202 -0.33 3.26 -7.98
N CYS A 203 -1.31 2.49 -7.54
CA CYS A 203 -1.17 1.49 -6.49
C CYS A 203 -1.59 0.13 -7.04
N PHE A 204 -0.65 -0.80 -7.10
CA PHE A 204 -0.91 -2.20 -7.43
C PHE A 204 -1.27 -2.96 -6.16
N VAL A 205 -2.35 -3.70 -6.21
CA VAL A 205 -2.91 -4.49 -5.12
C VAL A 205 -2.99 -5.93 -5.55
N HIS A 206 -2.35 -6.82 -4.80
CA HIS A 206 -2.41 -8.24 -5.08
C HIS A 206 -2.90 -9.02 -3.86
N ARG A 207 -3.84 -9.95 -4.09
CA ARG A 207 -4.32 -10.90 -3.08
C ARG A 207 -3.94 -12.31 -3.47
N PHE A 208 -3.17 -12.99 -2.61
CA PHE A 208 -2.94 -14.44 -2.69
C PHE A 208 -2.59 -15.04 -1.33
N GLY A 209 -3.42 -15.96 -0.87
CA GLY A 209 -3.19 -16.76 0.34
C GLY A 209 -3.64 -16.10 1.66
N ARG A 210 -4.12 -14.85 1.64
CA ARG A 210 -4.68 -14.15 2.82
C ARG A 210 -5.89 -13.32 2.41
N SER A 211 -6.74 -12.95 3.37
CA SER A 211 -7.84 -12.01 3.13
C SER A 211 -7.32 -10.63 2.73
N LEU A 212 -8.02 -9.98 1.83
CA LEU A 212 -7.81 -8.59 1.45
C LEU A 212 -9.14 -8.00 1.01
N PHE A 213 -9.49 -6.84 1.54
CA PHE A 213 -10.78 -6.19 1.32
C PHE A 213 -10.57 -4.85 0.62
N LEU A 214 -11.54 -4.48 -0.20
CA LEU A 214 -11.61 -3.22 -0.92
C LEU A 214 -12.85 -2.45 -0.49
N LEU A 215 -12.71 -1.14 -0.32
CA LEU A 215 -13.82 -0.21 -0.13
C LEU A 215 -13.62 1.00 -1.04
N GLU A 216 -14.60 1.29 -1.85
CA GLU A 216 -14.66 2.50 -2.65
C GLU A 216 -15.57 3.53 -1.99
N ARG A 217 -15.05 4.71 -1.74
CA ARG A 217 -15.78 5.84 -1.19
C ARG A 217 -15.94 6.89 -2.27
N THR A 218 -17.15 7.03 -2.79
CA THR A 218 -17.50 8.02 -3.80
C THR A 218 -18.03 9.31 -3.18
N PRO A 219 -18.01 10.46 -3.89
CA PRO A 219 -18.58 11.72 -3.43
C PRO A 219 -20.07 11.64 -3.08
N HIS A 220 -20.82 10.79 -3.78
CA HIS A 220 -22.26 10.61 -3.61
C HIS A 220 -22.64 9.36 -2.79
N GLY A 221 -21.66 8.75 -2.14
CA GLY A 221 -21.91 7.60 -1.26
C GLY A 221 -22.69 7.98 0.00
N PRO A 222 -23.24 6.97 0.72
CA PRO A 222 -24.01 7.23 1.93
C PRO A 222 -23.18 8.05 2.94
N PRO A 223 -23.85 8.95 3.71
CA PRO A 223 -23.18 9.71 4.75
C PRO A 223 -22.53 8.77 5.76
N ARG A 224 -21.31 9.07 6.15
CA ARG A 224 -20.54 8.21 7.07
C ARG A 224 -20.87 8.60 8.50
N MET A 225 -21.43 7.68 9.23
CA MET A 225 -21.50 7.82 10.68
C MET A 225 -20.12 7.54 11.25
N ARG A 226 -19.51 8.54 11.89
CA ARG A 226 -18.52 8.32 12.92
C ARG A 226 -19.30 7.92 14.18
N ASP A 227 -19.01 6.76 14.77
CA ASP A 227 -19.63 6.37 16.01
C ASP A 227 -19.41 7.47 17.06
N GLY A 228 -20.50 8.19 17.41
CA GLY A 228 -20.53 9.16 18.50
C GLY A 228 -19.94 10.55 18.22
N VAL A 229 -19.58 10.90 16.99
CA VAL A 229 -19.08 12.25 16.64
C VAL A 229 -20.04 12.92 15.67
N ASP A 230 -20.49 14.12 16.02
CA ASP A 230 -21.33 14.96 15.17
C ASP A 230 -20.65 15.19 13.80
N PRO A 231 -21.30 14.90 12.66
CA PRO A 231 -20.79 15.15 11.34
C PRO A 231 -20.32 16.59 11.10
N ALA A 232 -20.87 17.56 11.84
CA ALA A 232 -20.50 18.97 11.76
C ALA A 232 -19.16 19.30 12.44
N SER A 233 -18.63 18.44 13.30
CA SER A 233 -17.40 18.70 14.08
C SER A 233 -16.11 18.21 13.43
N THR A 234 -16.21 17.52 12.31
CA THR A 234 -15.06 17.03 11.55
C THR A 234 -14.78 17.95 10.38
N GLY A 235 -13.59 18.56 10.32
CA GLY A 235 -13.16 19.55 9.35
C GLY A 235 -13.66 19.35 7.90
N PRO A 236 -13.49 20.30 7.00
CA PRO A 236 -14.29 20.44 5.79
C PRO A 236 -14.27 19.16 4.95
N TRP A 237 -15.34 18.38 5.07
CA TRP A 237 -15.64 17.27 4.19
C TRP A 237 -16.03 17.86 2.84
N THR A 238 -15.12 17.80 1.88
CA THR A 238 -15.52 18.22 0.53
C THR A 238 -16.43 17.14 -0.06
N PRO A 239 -17.65 17.51 -0.55
CA PRO A 239 -18.58 16.58 -1.18
C PRO A 239 -18.01 15.87 -2.42
N ARG A 240 -16.79 16.22 -2.84
CA ARG A 240 -16.14 15.73 -4.06
C ARG A 240 -15.05 14.67 -3.80
N ARG A 241 -14.76 14.34 -2.54
CA ARG A 241 -13.66 13.41 -2.22
C ARG A 241 -14.01 11.99 -2.62
N HIS A 242 -13.20 11.42 -3.50
CA HIS A 242 -13.22 10.03 -3.88
C HIS A 242 -11.98 9.34 -3.27
N ALA A 243 -12.15 8.17 -2.67
CA ALA A 243 -11.06 7.39 -2.12
C ALA A 243 -11.31 5.89 -2.29
N VAL A 244 -10.26 5.14 -2.59
CA VAL A 244 -10.24 3.68 -2.57
C VAL A 244 -9.36 3.23 -1.41
N LEU A 245 -9.93 2.39 -0.56
CA LEU A 245 -9.27 1.81 0.59
C LEU A 245 -9.06 0.32 0.36
N VAL A 246 -7.90 -0.18 0.75
CA VAL A 246 -7.56 -1.61 0.74
C VAL A 246 -7.05 -1.99 2.11
N ALA A 247 -7.54 -3.08 2.69
CA ALA A 247 -7.11 -3.51 4.01
C ALA A 247 -7.17 -5.03 4.18
N SER A 248 -6.29 -5.58 5.02
CA SER A 248 -6.28 -7.00 5.37
C SER A 248 -7.54 -7.43 6.14
N GLU A 249 -8.22 -6.49 6.75
CA GLU A 249 -9.49 -6.66 7.47
C GLU A 249 -10.41 -5.48 7.21
N ARG A 250 -11.73 -5.68 7.36
CA ARG A 250 -12.70 -4.59 7.34
C ARG A 250 -12.45 -3.67 8.53
N LEU A 251 -12.15 -2.41 8.26
CA LEU A 251 -11.79 -1.43 9.31
C LEU A 251 -13.03 -0.78 9.96
N THR A 252 -14.14 -0.74 9.21
CA THR A 252 -15.41 -0.09 9.54
C THR A 252 -16.56 -1.00 9.14
N GLU A 253 -17.79 -0.65 9.56
CA GLU A 253 -19.03 -1.35 9.17
C GLU A 253 -19.52 -1.00 7.75
N GLU A 254 -18.75 -0.23 6.98
CA GLU A 254 -19.06 0.07 5.58
C GLU A 254 -19.04 -1.20 4.71
N PRO A 255 -19.62 -1.17 3.49
CA PRO A 255 -19.72 -2.36 2.64
C PRO A 255 -18.39 -2.71 1.93
N TRP A 256 -17.43 -3.20 2.70
CA TRP A 256 -16.19 -3.74 2.18
C TRP A 256 -16.43 -5.00 1.36
N SER A 257 -15.86 -5.07 0.19
CA SER A 257 -15.85 -6.26 -0.66
C SER A 257 -14.55 -7.04 -0.49
N GLU A 258 -14.63 -8.34 -0.24
CA GLU A 258 -13.43 -9.19 -0.25
C GLU A 258 -12.97 -9.40 -1.69
N LEU A 259 -11.69 -9.16 -1.96
CA LEU A 259 -11.11 -9.43 -3.26
C LEU A 259 -11.02 -10.95 -3.49
N PRO A 260 -11.33 -11.46 -4.69
CA PRO A 260 -11.14 -12.88 -5.02
C PRO A 260 -9.67 -13.33 -4.90
N GLU A 261 -9.45 -14.62 -4.67
CA GLU A 261 -8.12 -15.22 -4.65
C GLU A 261 -7.41 -15.04 -6.00
N GLY A 262 -6.12 -14.71 -5.96
CA GLY A 262 -5.32 -14.47 -7.16
C GLY A 262 -5.55 -13.11 -7.83
N THR A 263 -6.38 -12.25 -7.26
CA THR A 263 -6.64 -10.91 -7.81
C THR A 263 -5.36 -10.07 -7.87
N LEU A 264 -5.12 -9.48 -9.01
CA LEU A 264 -4.29 -8.28 -9.18
C LEU A 264 -5.20 -7.15 -9.66
N LEU A 265 -5.11 -5.98 -9.04
CA LEU A 265 -5.74 -4.76 -9.55
C LEU A 265 -4.78 -3.59 -9.43
N ARG A 266 -5.02 -2.56 -10.25
CA ARG A 266 -4.32 -1.27 -10.19
C ARG A 266 -5.31 -0.17 -9.84
N ILE A 267 -4.93 0.70 -8.93
CA ILE A 267 -5.68 1.90 -8.59
C ILE A 267 -4.88 3.09 -9.09
N ASP A 268 -5.34 3.72 -10.16
CA ASP A 268 -4.75 4.94 -10.69
C ASP A 268 -5.31 6.13 -9.92
N ARG A 269 -4.43 6.95 -9.33
CA ARG A 269 -4.85 8.09 -8.52
C ARG A 269 -5.66 9.11 -9.32
N GLY A 270 -5.18 9.50 -10.49
CA GLY A 270 -5.84 10.47 -11.39
C GLY A 270 -6.45 11.69 -10.70
N PRO A 271 -7.28 12.48 -11.35
CA PRO A 271 -8.10 13.46 -10.66
C PRO A 271 -9.18 12.79 -9.79
N SER A 272 -9.56 11.54 -10.11
CA SER A 272 -10.40 10.66 -9.31
C SER A 272 -9.82 9.25 -9.37
N PRO A 273 -9.66 8.55 -8.24
CA PRO A 273 -9.17 7.18 -8.24
C PRO A 273 -9.96 6.29 -9.18
N LYS A 274 -9.24 5.52 -10.01
CA LYS A 274 -9.82 4.57 -10.94
C LYS A 274 -9.27 3.18 -10.68
N ILE A 275 -10.16 2.22 -10.43
CA ILE A 275 -9.80 0.81 -10.28
C ILE A 275 -9.72 0.18 -11.65
N VAL A 276 -8.59 -0.44 -11.98
CA VAL A 276 -8.33 -1.17 -13.22
C VAL A 276 -8.11 -2.63 -12.85
N TRP A 277 -8.86 -3.52 -13.49
CA TRP A 277 -8.76 -4.97 -13.35
C TRP A 277 -8.06 -5.53 -14.60
N PRO A 278 -6.79 -5.93 -14.53
CA PRO A 278 -6.03 -6.37 -15.70
C PRO A 278 -6.63 -7.58 -16.41
N ASP A 279 -7.25 -8.49 -15.65
CA ASP A 279 -7.86 -9.72 -16.15
C ASP A 279 -9.35 -9.58 -16.51
N ALA A 280 -9.94 -8.39 -16.36
CA ALA A 280 -11.32 -8.17 -16.80
C ALA A 280 -11.37 -8.12 -18.33
N PRO A 281 -12.25 -8.90 -19.01
CA PRO A 281 -12.44 -8.74 -20.45
C PRO A 281 -12.78 -7.28 -20.74
N GLU A 282 -12.12 -6.71 -21.76
CA GLU A 282 -12.43 -5.36 -22.24
C GLU A 282 -13.94 -5.24 -22.40
N ARG A 283 -14.56 -4.37 -21.61
CA ARG A 283 -15.95 -4.01 -21.87
C ARG A 283 -15.95 -3.29 -23.22
N VAL A 284 -16.34 -3.99 -24.27
CA VAL A 284 -16.66 -3.37 -25.55
C VAL A 284 -17.69 -2.30 -25.26
N ALA A 285 -17.30 -1.04 -25.40
CA ALA A 285 -18.20 0.08 -25.26
C ALA A 285 -19.29 -0.08 -26.35
N SER A 286 -20.51 -0.35 -25.94
CA SER A 286 -21.71 -0.35 -26.77
C SER A 286 -22.22 1.07 -26.96
#